data_68610eff341dc5c61ec057c383732b85
#
_entry.id   68610eff341dc5c61ec057c383732b85
#
_cell.length_a   1.000
_cell.length_b   1.000
_cell.length_c   1.000
_cell.angle_alpha   90.00
_cell.angle_beta   90.00
_cell.angle_gamma   90.00
#
_symmetry.space_group_name_H-M   'P 1'
#
loop_
_entity.id
_entity.type
_entity.pdbx_description
1 polymer ?
#
loop_
_entity_poly.entity_id
_entity_poly.type
_entity_poly.pdbx_seq_one_letter_code
_entity_poly.pdbx_strand_id
1 'polypeptide(L)'
;MRTIQYTNQVSLVFPSRSANEAFARSAAAAFAAQLDPTLEELGDVKTAVSEAVTNAIVHAYPDTLGKVEVKLRLYPGNQLELIVRDWGVGIPDIEKARTPLFTTGNEERSGMGFTIMESFMDAVKVRSTPGKGTTVTMRKRFALRAGGKG
;
A
#
# COMPACT_ATOMS: atom_id res chain seq x y z
N MET A 1 -20.59 -19.07 -8.26
CA MET A 1 -19.25 -18.46 -8.44
C MET A 1 -18.40 -18.62 -7.19
N ARG A 2 -17.18 -18.98 -7.35
CA ARG A 2 -16.30 -19.20 -6.21
C ARG A 2 -15.37 -18.01 -6.03
N THR A 3 -15.31 -17.50 -4.82
CA THR A 3 -14.41 -16.42 -4.46
C THR A 3 -13.14 -17.02 -3.85
N ILE A 4 -11.98 -16.52 -4.27
CA ILE A 4 -10.73 -16.95 -3.67
C ILE A 4 -10.66 -16.41 -2.25
N GLN A 5 -10.49 -17.31 -1.31
CA GLN A 5 -10.42 -16.95 0.10
C GLN A 5 -8.99 -16.66 0.50
N TYR A 6 -8.80 -15.60 1.29
CA TYR A 6 -7.50 -15.37 1.87
C TYR A 6 -7.26 -16.39 3.00
N THR A 7 -5.99 -16.71 3.21
CA THR A 7 -5.61 -17.67 4.25
C THR A 7 -5.30 -17.01 5.57
N ASN A 8 -4.98 -15.73 5.55
CA ASN A 8 -4.72 -14.95 6.76
C ASN A 8 -4.96 -13.49 6.46
N GLN A 9 -5.31 -12.73 7.49
CA GLN A 9 -5.60 -11.32 7.35
C GLN A 9 -5.34 -10.59 8.64
N VAL A 10 -4.85 -9.35 8.52
CA VAL A 10 -4.70 -8.45 9.66
C VAL A 10 -5.06 -7.04 9.19
N SER A 11 -5.59 -6.24 10.11
CA SER A 11 -5.89 -4.84 9.86
C SER A 11 -5.24 -3.98 10.92
N LEU A 12 -4.69 -2.84 10.47
CA LEU A 12 -4.16 -1.82 11.35
C LEU A 12 -4.97 -0.55 11.11
N VAL A 13 -5.41 0.07 12.18
CA VAL A 13 -6.14 1.33 12.08
C VAL A 13 -5.45 2.34 12.99
N PHE A 14 -5.13 3.50 12.45
CA PHE A 14 -4.39 4.50 13.21
C PHE A 14 -4.68 5.90 12.68
N PRO A 15 -4.44 6.93 13.53
CA PRO A 15 -4.57 8.32 13.05
C PRO A 15 -3.42 8.66 12.12
N SER A 16 -3.65 9.65 11.25
CA SER A 16 -2.71 10.01 10.20
C SER A 16 -1.50 10.79 10.73
N ARG A 17 -0.88 10.26 11.77
CA ARG A 17 0.35 10.83 12.32
C ARG A 17 1.54 10.25 11.59
N SER A 18 2.51 11.09 11.27
CA SER A 18 3.67 10.66 10.49
C SER A 18 4.45 9.55 11.18
N ALA A 19 4.45 9.52 12.51
CA ALA A 19 5.16 8.47 13.26
C ALA A 19 4.59 7.07 12.96
N ASN A 20 3.35 6.98 12.53
CA ASN A 20 2.71 5.69 12.28
C ASN A 20 3.11 5.06 10.95
N GLU A 21 3.77 5.81 10.07
CA GLU A 21 4.25 5.24 8.82
C GLU A 21 5.27 4.13 9.10
N ALA A 22 6.24 4.39 9.97
CA ALA A 22 7.25 3.40 10.29
C ALA A 22 6.65 2.15 10.93
N PHE A 23 5.64 2.34 11.79
CA PHE A 23 4.96 1.22 12.41
C PHE A 23 4.24 0.37 11.36
N ALA A 24 3.50 1.01 10.47
CA ALA A 24 2.77 0.28 9.43
C ALA A 24 3.71 -0.47 8.51
N ARG A 25 4.82 0.15 8.13
CA ARG A 25 5.83 -0.48 7.29
C ARG A 25 6.42 -1.72 7.96
N SER A 26 6.76 -1.60 9.24
CA SER A 26 7.33 -2.73 9.99
C SER A 26 6.31 -3.85 10.17
N ALA A 27 5.07 -3.51 10.46
CA ALA A 27 4.02 -4.50 10.62
C ALA A 27 3.76 -5.25 9.31
N ALA A 28 3.77 -4.52 8.18
CA ALA A 28 3.57 -5.15 6.88
C ALA A 28 4.71 -6.12 6.57
N ALA A 29 5.94 -5.73 6.88
CA ALA A 29 7.08 -6.61 6.66
C ALA A 29 6.99 -7.88 7.52
N ALA A 30 6.61 -7.72 8.78
CA ALA A 30 6.47 -8.86 9.68
C ALA A 30 5.39 -9.82 9.20
N PHE A 31 4.28 -9.28 8.71
CA PHE A 31 3.18 -10.11 8.20
C PHE A 31 3.60 -10.83 6.91
N ALA A 32 4.25 -10.10 6.00
CA ALA A 32 4.70 -10.67 4.73
C ALA A 32 5.75 -11.76 4.93
N ALA A 33 6.49 -11.71 6.03
CA ALA A 33 7.51 -12.71 6.32
C ALA A 33 6.95 -14.13 6.39
N GLN A 34 5.65 -14.28 6.60
CA GLN A 34 5.02 -15.60 6.61
C GLN A 34 5.14 -16.32 5.27
N LEU A 35 5.35 -15.58 4.18
CA LEU A 35 5.50 -16.15 2.84
C LEU A 35 6.97 -16.43 2.49
N ASP A 36 7.85 -16.28 3.46
CA ASP A 36 9.30 -16.55 3.30
C ASP A 36 9.90 -15.80 2.10
N PRO A 37 9.75 -14.47 2.08
CA PRO A 37 10.28 -13.66 0.97
C PRO A 37 11.80 -13.53 1.05
N THR A 38 12.41 -13.17 -0.08
CA THR A 38 13.79 -12.73 -0.05
C THR A 38 13.85 -11.36 0.62
N LEU A 39 15.07 -10.94 0.98
CA LEU A 39 15.26 -9.59 1.53
C LEU A 39 14.87 -8.53 0.53
N GLU A 40 15.13 -8.76 -0.75
CA GLU A 40 14.74 -7.83 -1.79
C GLU A 40 13.22 -7.70 -1.88
N GLU A 41 12.52 -8.83 -1.89
CA GLU A 41 11.05 -8.82 -1.95
C GLU A 41 10.45 -8.12 -0.73
N LEU A 42 11.05 -8.35 0.43
CA LEU A 42 10.59 -7.71 1.65
C LEU A 42 10.81 -6.20 1.59
N GLY A 43 11.95 -5.78 1.05
CA GLY A 43 12.24 -4.37 0.84
C GLY A 43 11.24 -3.71 -0.11
N ASP A 44 10.84 -4.43 -1.16
CA ASP A 44 9.84 -3.93 -2.10
C ASP A 44 8.51 -3.67 -1.40
N VAL A 45 8.09 -4.60 -0.54
CA VAL A 45 6.86 -4.45 0.23
C VAL A 45 6.94 -3.24 1.16
N LYS A 46 8.06 -3.11 1.86
CA LYS A 46 8.24 -1.99 2.80
C LYS A 46 8.17 -0.66 2.07
N THR A 47 8.80 -0.58 0.91
CA THR A 47 8.80 0.65 0.13
C THR A 47 7.40 0.99 -0.36
N ALA A 48 6.67 -0.01 -0.88
CA ALA A 48 5.32 0.23 -1.40
C ALA A 48 4.36 0.67 -0.28
N VAL A 49 4.44 0.01 0.88
CA VAL A 49 3.60 0.38 2.01
C VAL A 49 3.93 1.79 2.48
N SER A 50 5.21 2.11 2.56
CA SER A 50 5.64 3.43 2.98
C SER A 50 5.07 4.52 2.08
N GLU A 51 5.11 4.31 0.76
CA GLU A 51 4.58 5.29 -0.18
C GLU A 51 3.06 5.44 -0.04
N ALA A 52 2.35 4.32 0.06
CA ALA A 52 0.90 4.37 0.17
C ALA A 52 0.44 5.01 1.48
N VAL A 53 1.09 4.67 2.58
CA VAL A 53 0.74 5.23 3.89
C VAL A 53 1.11 6.71 3.96
N THR A 54 2.26 7.09 3.40
CA THR A 54 2.66 8.50 3.36
C THR A 54 1.64 9.33 2.58
N ASN A 55 1.15 8.80 1.45
CA ASN A 55 0.11 9.50 0.70
C ASN A 55 -1.14 9.71 1.56
N ALA A 56 -1.55 8.68 2.29
CA ALA A 56 -2.72 8.80 3.17
C ALA A 56 -2.49 9.79 4.30
N ILE A 57 -1.28 9.84 4.85
CA ILE A 57 -0.98 10.76 5.95
C ILE A 57 -0.85 12.19 5.46
N VAL A 58 -0.11 12.41 4.37
CA VAL A 58 0.26 13.76 3.94
C VAL A 58 -0.84 14.40 3.10
N HIS A 59 -1.43 13.65 2.19
CA HIS A 59 -2.33 14.23 1.18
C HIS A 59 -3.80 14.07 1.49
N ALA A 60 -4.19 13.03 2.21
CA ALA A 60 -5.61 12.79 2.47
C ALA A 60 -6.18 13.76 3.50
N TYR A 61 -5.37 14.18 4.47
CA TYR A 61 -5.83 15.00 5.59
C TYR A 61 -4.91 16.20 5.76
N PRO A 62 -4.97 17.19 4.84
CA PRO A 62 -3.98 18.28 4.86
C PRO A 62 -4.01 19.15 6.12
N ASP A 63 -5.17 19.32 6.74
CA ASP A 63 -5.30 20.25 7.86
C ASP A 63 -5.75 19.58 9.16
N THR A 64 -5.85 18.27 9.20
CA THR A 64 -6.37 17.58 10.38
C THR A 64 -5.83 16.16 10.43
N LEU A 65 -6.10 15.47 11.52
CA LEU A 65 -5.81 14.05 11.60
C LEU A 65 -7.06 13.27 11.25
N GLY A 66 -6.86 12.20 10.50
CA GLY A 66 -7.95 11.32 10.12
C GLY A 66 -7.53 9.87 10.24
N LYS A 67 -8.45 8.99 9.94
CA LYS A 67 -8.23 7.55 10.09
C LYS A 67 -7.55 6.99 8.86
N VAL A 68 -6.55 6.14 9.08
CA VAL A 68 -5.89 5.36 8.02
C VAL A 68 -6.03 3.90 8.40
N GLU A 69 -6.40 3.08 7.43
CA GLU A 69 -6.47 1.63 7.64
C GLU A 69 -5.53 0.95 6.66
N VAL A 70 -4.72 0.03 7.19
CA VAL A 70 -3.87 -0.83 6.37
C VAL A 70 -4.32 -2.25 6.61
N LYS A 71 -4.79 -2.91 5.56
CA LYS A 71 -5.25 -4.28 5.62
C LYS A 71 -4.28 -5.14 4.82
N LEU A 72 -3.88 -6.26 5.40
CA LEU A 72 -2.95 -7.17 4.77
C LEU A 72 -3.59 -8.54 4.68
N ARG A 73 -3.51 -9.17 3.52
CA ARG A 73 -4.07 -10.50 3.31
C ARG A 73 -3.07 -11.40 2.59
N LEU A 74 -3.05 -12.64 3.01
CA LEU A 74 -2.29 -13.67 2.30
C LEU A 74 -3.26 -14.54 1.53
N TYR A 75 -2.89 -14.86 0.29
CA TYR A 75 -3.70 -15.73 -0.57
C TYR A 75 -2.89 -16.96 -0.98
N PRO A 76 -3.58 -18.03 -1.38
CA PRO A 76 -2.87 -19.20 -1.93
C PRO A 76 -2.00 -18.78 -3.10
N GLY A 77 -0.89 -19.49 -3.31
CA GLY A 77 0.03 -19.17 -4.38
C GLY A 77 1.05 -18.11 -4.00
N ASN A 78 1.32 -17.97 -2.71
CA ASN A 78 2.36 -17.10 -2.22
C ASN A 78 2.11 -15.63 -2.55
N GLN A 79 0.86 -15.21 -2.46
CA GLN A 79 0.45 -13.86 -2.80
C GLN A 79 0.12 -13.03 -1.57
N LEU A 80 0.59 -11.79 -1.58
CA LEU A 80 0.29 -10.80 -0.57
C LEU A 80 -0.56 -9.70 -1.19
N GLU A 81 -1.60 -9.28 -0.46
CA GLU A 81 -2.40 -8.13 -0.84
C GLU A 81 -2.32 -7.09 0.26
N LEU A 82 -2.08 -5.85 -0.15
CA LEU A 82 -2.02 -4.70 0.75
C LEU A 82 -3.11 -3.73 0.34
N ILE A 83 -3.92 -3.31 1.29
CA ILE A 83 -4.99 -2.34 1.03
C ILE A 83 -4.79 -1.18 1.99
N VAL A 84 -4.56 0.01 1.45
CA VAL A 84 -4.40 1.20 2.27
C VAL A 84 -5.57 2.12 1.97
N ARG A 85 -6.35 2.44 3.00
CA ARG A 85 -7.57 3.22 2.85
C ARG A 85 -7.56 4.43 3.76
N ASP A 86 -8.01 5.55 3.21
CA ASP A 86 -8.27 6.75 3.99
C ASP A 86 -9.67 7.27 3.65
N TRP A 87 -10.14 8.17 4.49
CA TRP A 87 -11.45 8.82 4.32
C TRP A 87 -11.25 10.33 4.18
N GLY A 88 -10.17 10.70 3.50
CA GLY A 88 -9.79 12.10 3.35
C GLY A 88 -10.37 12.75 2.12
N VAL A 89 -9.62 13.70 1.58
CA VAL A 89 -10.10 14.57 0.51
C VAL A 89 -10.28 13.87 -0.83
N GLY A 90 -9.63 12.72 -1.03
CA GLY A 90 -9.67 12.01 -2.30
C GLY A 90 -8.71 12.61 -3.32
N ILE A 91 -8.63 11.94 -4.47
CA ILE A 91 -7.76 12.35 -5.57
C ILE A 91 -8.68 12.72 -6.73
N PRO A 92 -8.68 14.00 -7.15
CA PRO A 92 -9.60 14.44 -8.22
C PRO A 92 -9.29 13.80 -9.57
N ASP A 93 -8.02 13.57 -9.85
CA ASP A 93 -7.61 13.01 -11.15
C ASP A 93 -6.56 11.92 -10.90
N ILE A 94 -7.04 10.68 -10.85
CA ILE A 94 -6.18 9.54 -10.54
C ILE A 94 -5.13 9.34 -11.62
N GLU A 95 -5.48 9.51 -12.87
CA GLU A 95 -4.52 9.29 -13.94
C GLU A 95 -3.38 10.27 -13.89
N LYS A 96 -3.68 11.53 -13.60
CA LYS A 96 -2.64 12.52 -13.40
C LYS A 96 -1.76 12.18 -12.21
N ALA A 97 -2.37 11.77 -11.11
CA ALA A 97 -1.61 11.45 -9.91
C ALA A 97 -0.65 10.29 -10.14
N ARG A 98 -0.99 9.38 -11.06
CA ARG A 98 -0.14 8.22 -11.36
C ARG A 98 0.87 8.49 -12.47
N THR A 99 0.77 9.64 -13.13
CA THR A 99 1.70 9.97 -14.22
C THR A 99 3.05 10.38 -13.63
N PRO A 100 4.13 9.72 -14.02
CA PRO A 100 5.45 10.06 -13.50
C PRO A 100 5.82 11.52 -13.84
N LEU A 101 6.44 12.18 -12.89
CA LEU A 101 6.97 13.52 -13.05
C LEU A 101 5.90 14.60 -13.32
N PHE A 102 4.64 14.26 -13.11
CA PHE A 102 3.60 15.29 -13.15
C PHE A 102 3.62 15.99 -11.81
N THR A 103 4.42 17.02 -11.68
CA THR A 103 4.57 17.70 -10.41
C THR A 103 4.83 19.17 -10.60
N THR A 104 4.39 19.96 -9.64
CA THR A 104 4.80 21.35 -9.49
C THR A 104 5.03 21.55 -8.00
N GLY A 105 6.28 21.78 -7.64
CA GLY A 105 6.60 22.03 -6.26
C GLY A 105 6.28 20.84 -5.35
N ASN A 106 5.37 21.05 -4.43
CA ASN A 106 5.11 20.03 -3.39
C ASN A 106 4.40 18.78 -3.88
N GLU A 107 3.87 18.81 -5.09
CA GLU A 107 3.15 17.65 -5.62
C GLU A 107 4.09 16.59 -6.15
N GLU A 108 5.38 16.89 -6.20
CA GLU A 108 6.37 15.97 -6.73
C GLU A 108 6.30 14.60 -6.07
N ARG A 109 6.12 14.57 -4.75
CA ARG A 109 6.07 13.31 -4.02
C ARG A 109 4.93 12.42 -4.46
N SER A 110 3.74 13.00 -4.64
CA SER A 110 2.57 12.21 -5.02
C SER A 110 2.77 11.54 -6.36
N GLY A 111 3.31 12.28 -7.33
CA GLY A 111 3.57 11.73 -8.65
C GLY A 111 4.54 10.57 -8.61
N MET A 112 5.57 10.67 -7.77
CA MET A 112 6.56 9.62 -7.64
C MET A 112 6.04 8.44 -6.83
N GLY A 113 5.16 8.70 -5.85
CA GLY A 113 4.66 7.64 -4.97
C GLY A 113 3.99 6.50 -5.72
N PHE A 114 3.07 6.82 -6.64
CA PHE A 114 2.40 5.77 -7.40
C PHE A 114 3.36 5.07 -8.38
N THR A 115 4.29 5.81 -8.94
CA THR A 115 5.31 5.21 -9.80
C THR A 115 6.15 4.20 -9.03
N ILE A 116 6.52 4.55 -7.81
CA ILE A 116 7.31 3.66 -6.96
C ILE A 116 6.51 2.41 -6.61
N MET A 117 5.24 2.58 -6.22
CA MET A 117 4.39 1.44 -5.91
C MET A 117 4.30 0.48 -7.10
N GLU A 118 4.12 1.03 -8.30
CA GLU A 118 4.00 0.21 -9.50
C GLU A 118 5.31 -0.47 -9.88
N SER A 119 6.43 0.12 -9.49
CA SER A 119 7.73 -0.47 -9.78
C SER A 119 8.01 -1.71 -8.92
N PHE A 120 7.48 -1.74 -7.70
CA PHE A 120 7.81 -2.79 -6.75
C PHE A 120 6.71 -3.82 -6.53
N MET A 121 5.49 -3.51 -6.95
CA MET A 121 4.37 -4.43 -6.79
C MET A 121 3.91 -4.94 -8.14
N ASP A 122 3.28 -6.11 -8.15
CA ASP A 122 2.82 -6.70 -9.40
C ASP A 122 1.58 -6.01 -9.93
N ALA A 123 0.77 -5.44 -9.06
CA ALA A 123 -0.44 -4.72 -9.45
C ALA A 123 -0.73 -3.63 -8.43
N VAL A 124 -1.18 -2.49 -8.93
CA VAL A 124 -1.60 -1.37 -8.09
C VAL A 124 -2.92 -0.84 -8.64
N LYS A 125 -3.95 -0.85 -7.82
CA LYS A 125 -5.26 -0.33 -8.19
C LYS A 125 -5.61 0.79 -7.23
N VAL A 126 -6.09 1.91 -7.79
CA VAL A 126 -6.45 3.08 -7.00
C VAL A 126 -7.91 3.40 -7.24
N ARG A 127 -8.67 3.54 -6.17
CA ARG A 127 -10.04 4.04 -6.22
C ARG A 127 -10.13 5.26 -5.33
N SER A 128 -10.73 6.32 -5.84
CA SER A 128 -10.85 7.53 -5.06
C SER A 128 -12.11 8.28 -5.45
N THR A 129 -12.75 8.87 -4.45
CA THR A 129 -13.90 9.73 -4.65
C THR A 129 -13.61 11.04 -3.93
N PRO A 130 -13.61 12.17 -4.66
CA PRO A 130 -13.35 13.46 -4.02
C PRO A 130 -14.29 13.68 -2.84
N GLY A 131 -13.72 14.09 -1.72
CA GLY A 131 -14.47 14.33 -0.50
C GLY A 131 -14.78 13.08 0.32
N LYS A 132 -14.49 11.89 -0.18
CA LYS A 132 -14.81 10.64 0.53
C LYS A 132 -13.60 9.79 0.85
N GLY A 133 -12.51 9.94 0.10
CA GLY A 133 -11.29 9.22 0.42
C GLY A 133 -10.74 8.40 -0.72
N THR A 134 -9.69 7.65 -0.40
CA THR A 134 -8.93 6.88 -1.38
C THR A 134 -8.65 5.49 -0.84
N THR A 135 -8.71 4.49 -1.73
CA THR A 135 -8.30 3.12 -1.42
C THR A 135 -7.27 2.69 -2.46
N VAL A 136 -6.10 2.28 -1.98
CA VAL A 136 -5.04 1.75 -2.83
C VAL A 136 -4.91 0.28 -2.52
N THR A 137 -5.07 -0.56 -3.54
CA THR A 137 -4.93 -2.02 -3.39
C THR A 137 -3.72 -2.45 -4.20
N MET A 138 -2.80 -3.15 -3.55
CA MET A 138 -1.57 -3.61 -4.19
C MET A 138 -1.44 -5.11 -3.99
N ARG A 139 -0.88 -5.78 -4.98
CA ARG A 139 -0.63 -7.22 -4.90
C ARG A 139 0.78 -7.55 -5.33
N LYS A 140 1.35 -8.55 -4.66
CA LYS A 140 2.67 -9.05 -5.00
C LYS A 140 2.71 -10.55 -4.78
N ARG A 141 3.22 -11.27 -5.77
CA ARG A 141 3.46 -12.70 -5.64
C ARG A 141 4.94 -12.91 -5.36
N PHE A 142 5.23 -13.62 -4.30
CA PHE A 142 6.60 -13.96 -3.98
C PHE A 142 7.00 -15.25 -4.65
N ALA A 143 8.25 -15.34 -5.05
CA ALA A 143 8.77 -16.55 -5.65
C ALA A 143 8.84 -17.67 -4.62
N LEU A 144 8.52 -18.90 -5.05
CA LEU A 144 8.74 -20.06 -4.20
C LEU A 144 10.24 -20.31 -4.16
N ARG A 145 10.76 -20.52 -2.96
CA ARG A 145 12.19 -20.69 -2.82
C ARG A 145 12.55 -22.17 -2.91
N ALA A 146 13.68 -22.45 -3.54
CA ALA A 146 14.17 -23.82 -3.67
C ALA A 146 14.35 -24.42 -2.27
N GLY A 147 13.79 -25.61 -2.08
CA GLY A 147 13.82 -26.27 -0.78
C GLY A 147 12.90 -25.68 0.24
N GLY A 148 12.16 -24.66 -0.12
CA GLY A 148 11.19 -24.07 0.78
C GLY A 148 9.98 -24.96 0.97
N LYS A 149 9.23 -24.68 2.03
CA LYS A 149 8.01 -25.42 2.27
C LYS A 149 6.92 -24.84 1.39
N GLY A 150 6.45 -25.65 0.55
CA GLY A 150 5.42 -25.24 -0.39
C GLY A 150 4.17 -24.76 0.28
#